data_cd4e8ac29ef0ebef0fae857475bf512c
#
_entry.id   cd4e8ac29ef0ebef0fae857475bf512c
#
_cell.length_a   1.000
_cell.length_b   1.000
_cell.length_c   1.000
_cell.angle_alpha   90.00
_cell.angle_beta   90.00
_cell.angle_gamma   90.00
#
_symmetry.space_group_name_H-M   'P 1'
#
loop_
_entity.id
_entity.type
_entity.pdbx_description
1 polymer ?
#
loop_
_entity_poly.entity_id
_entity_poly.type
_entity_poly.pdbx_seq_one_letter_code
_entity_poly.pdbx_strand_id
1 'polypeptide(L)'
;MIYAINYDLKRPGQNYQELYAAIKDCGDWWHYLGSTWLIDTSLTSAALWTRLAPHVDQNDLVLVIGVSRDFTGWLPQKAWDWINSRTFKMAA
;
A
#
# COMPACT_ATOMS: atom_id res chain seq x y z
N MET A 1 -10.67 -4.23 -4.19
CA MET A 1 -10.18 -2.92 -4.67
C MET A 1 -8.73 -2.74 -4.29
N ILE A 2 -7.94 -2.15 -5.14
CA ILE A 2 -6.50 -1.98 -4.89
C ILE A 2 -6.21 -0.56 -4.42
N TYR A 3 -5.41 -0.47 -3.35
CA TYR A 3 -4.88 0.80 -2.86
C TYR A 3 -3.36 0.76 -2.90
N ALA A 4 -2.75 1.88 -3.21
CA ALA A 4 -1.32 2.07 -3.03
C ALA A 4 -1.10 2.79 -1.69
N ILE A 5 -0.19 2.24 -0.90
CA ILE A 5 0.24 2.84 0.36
C ILE A 5 1.66 3.32 0.14
N ASN A 6 1.82 4.63 0.11
CA ASN A 6 3.10 5.29 -0.15
C ASN A 6 3.55 5.99 1.12
N TYR A 7 4.82 5.87 1.45
CA TYR A 7 5.32 6.51 2.67
C TYR A 7 6.71 7.08 2.49
N ASP A 8 7.00 8.05 3.34
CA ASP A 8 8.32 8.60 3.54
C ASP A 8 8.55 8.60 5.05
N LEU A 9 9.31 7.61 5.53
CA LEU A 9 9.50 7.37 6.96
C LEU A 9 10.72 8.14 7.41
N LYS A 10 10.55 9.02 8.40
CA LYS A 10 11.52 10.06 8.73
C LYS A 10 12.39 9.77 9.94
N ARG A 11 12.24 8.61 10.58
CA ARG A 11 13.01 8.30 11.78
C ARG A 11 14.07 7.24 11.48
N PRO A 12 15.33 7.65 11.19
CA PRO A 12 16.41 6.68 11.00
C PRO A 12 16.58 5.79 12.21
N GLY A 13 16.75 4.49 12.00
CA GLY A 13 16.89 3.53 13.08
C GLY A 13 15.59 3.11 13.75
N GLN A 14 14.46 3.73 13.42
CA GLN A 14 13.15 3.32 13.89
C GLN A 14 12.80 1.96 13.28
N ASN A 15 12.27 1.07 14.14
CA ASN A 15 11.76 -0.21 13.66
C ASN A 15 10.30 -0.05 13.24
N TYR A 16 10.04 -0.14 11.94
CA TYR A 16 8.69 -0.03 11.38
C TYR A 16 8.02 -1.37 11.15
N GLN A 17 8.48 -2.44 11.81
CA GLN A 17 7.92 -3.78 11.61
C GLN A 17 6.43 -3.85 11.96
N GLU A 18 5.98 -3.09 12.96
CA GLU A 18 4.56 -3.07 13.31
C GLU A 18 3.72 -2.42 12.21
N LEU A 19 4.24 -1.37 11.55
CA LEU A 19 3.57 -0.76 10.41
C LEU A 19 3.46 -1.77 9.26
N TYR A 20 4.54 -2.47 8.94
CA TYR A 20 4.53 -3.45 7.85
C TYR A 20 3.58 -4.61 8.16
N ALA A 21 3.55 -5.07 9.40
CA ALA A 21 2.62 -6.11 9.82
C ALA A 21 1.17 -5.64 9.70
N ALA A 22 0.88 -4.40 10.07
CA ALA A 22 -0.46 -3.81 9.95
C ALA A 22 -0.90 -3.72 8.48
N ILE A 23 0.01 -3.35 7.58
CA ILE A 23 -0.27 -3.34 6.14
C ILE A 23 -0.63 -4.75 5.66
N LYS A 24 0.18 -5.74 6.01
CA LYS A 24 -0.03 -7.13 5.60
C LYS A 24 -1.36 -7.69 6.11
N ASP A 25 -1.83 -7.22 7.25
CA ASP A 25 -3.09 -7.67 7.84
C ASP A 25 -4.33 -7.07 7.16
N CYS A 26 -4.16 -6.08 6.29
CA CYS A 26 -5.29 -5.41 5.65
C CYS A 26 -5.86 -6.15 4.45
N GLY A 27 -5.15 -7.13 3.91
CA GLY A 27 -5.59 -7.88 2.73
C GLY A 27 -4.42 -8.55 2.04
N ASP A 28 -4.61 -8.93 0.78
CA ASP A 28 -3.51 -9.47 -0.03
C ASP A 28 -2.58 -8.33 -0.40
N TRP A 29 -1.29 -8.54 -0.20
CA TRP A 29 -0.33 -7.45 -0.33
C TRP A 29 0.74 -7.72 -1.39
N TRP A 30 1.30 -6.61 -1.88
CA TRP A 30 2.34 -6.57 -2.90
C TRP A 30 3.38 -5.55 -2.44
N HIS A 31 4.65 -5.91 -2.42
CA HIS A 31 5.69 -4.99 -1.99
C HIS A 31 6.95 -5.20 -2.84
N TYR A 32 6.97 -4.60 -4.02
CA TYR A 32 8.08 -4.68 -4.97
C TYR A 32 8.80 -3.35 -5.13
N LEU A 33 8.28 -2.27 -4.55
CA LEU A 33 8.92 -0.96 -4.50
C LEU A 33 9.26 -0.63 -3.05
N GLY A 34 10.38 0.08 -2.84
CA GLY A 34 10.91 0.31 -1.50
C GLY A 34 9.95 1.02 -0.54
N SER A 35 9.23 2.01 -1.03
CA SER A 35 8.35 2.85 -0.20
C SER A 35 6.91 2.81 -0.64
N THR A 36 6.51 1.81 -1.40
CA THR A 36 5.15 1.65 -1.92
C THR A 36 4.70 0.21 -1.80
N TRP A 37 3.53 0.04 -1.19
CA TRP A 37 2.82 -1.23 -1.11
C TRP A 37 1.54 -1.13 -1.91
N LEU A 38 1.11 -2.22 -2.51
CA LEU A 38 -0.26 -2.35 -3.00
C LEU A 38 -0.99 -3.33 -2.09
N ILE A 39 -2.27 -3.05 -1.84
CA ILE A 39 -3.10 -3.90 -1.00
C ILE A 39 -4.45 -4.12 -1.68
N ASP A 40 -4.85 -5.38 -1.80
CA ASP A 40 -6.17 -5.75 -2.30
C ASP A 40 -7.08 -5.98 -1.10
N THR A 41 -8.05 -5.13 -0.91
CA THR A 41 -8.87 -5.11 0.29
C THR A 41 -10.28 -4.62 0.03
N SER A 42 -11.21 -5.00 0.90
CA SER A 42 -12.56 -4.44 0.93
C SER A 42 -12.67 -3.17 1.75
N LEU A 43 -11.59 -2.77 2.44
CA LEU A 43 -11.58 -1.56 3.25
C LEU A 43 -11.58 -0.31 2.37
N THR A 44 -12.06 0.81 2.92
CA THR A 44 -11.92 2.13 2.31
C THR A 44 -10.53 2.70 2.63
N SER A 45 -10.13 3.75 1.93
CA SER A 45 -8.87 4.42 2.24
C SER A 45 -8.86 4.95 3.68
N ALA A 46 -9.98 5.48 4.15
CA ALA A 46 -10.11 5.96 5.53
C ALA A 46 -9.95 4.84 6.55
N ALA A 47 -10.57 3.68 6.29
CA ALA A 47 -10.44 2.52 7.17
C ALA A 47 -9.02 1.97 7.18
N LEU A 48 -8.35 1.95 6.02
CA LEU A 48 -6.93 1.59 5.95
C LEU A 48 -6.09 2.53 6.81
N TRP A 49 -6.27 3.83 6.65
CA TRP A 49 -5.52 4.81 7.43
C TRP A 49 -5.73 4.62 8.93
N THR A 50 -6.97 4.35 9.36
CA THR A 50 -7.26 4.11 10.78
C THR A 50 -6.43 2.94 11.34
N ARG A 51 -6.19 1.92 10.54
CA ARG A 51 -5.38 0.77 10.97
C ARG A 51 -3.88 1.05 10.97
N LEU A 52 -3.42 1.94 10.09
CA LEU A 52 -1.99 2.22 9.94
C LEU A 52 -1.51 3.35 10.85
N ALA A 53 -2.37 4.33 11.13
CA ALA A 53 -2.00 5.54 11.87
C ALA A 53 -1.33 5.29 13.22
N PRO A 54 -1.73 4.29 14.04
CA PRO A 54 -1.07 4.05 15.32
C PRO A 54 0.40 3.64 15.20
N HIS A 55 0.84 3.23 14.01
CA HIS A 55 2.18 2.69 13.79
C HIS A 55 3.11 3.66 13.08
N VAL A 56 2.65 4.89 12.82
CA VAL A 56 3.48 5.93 12.19
C VAL A 56 3.72 7.07 13.15
N ASP A 57 4.87 7.72 12.97
CA ASP A 57 5.26 8.89 13.76
C ASP A 57 4.64 10.14 13.12
N GLN A 58 4.43 11.16 13.95
CA GLN A 58 3.91 12.45 13.46
C GLN A 58 4.78 13.10 12.40
N ASN A 59 6.07 12.74 12.31
CA ASN A 59 6.98 13.25 11.30
C ASN A 59 7.03 12.41 10.03
N ASP A 60 6.38 11.24 10.02
CA ASP A 60 6.30 10.40 8.84
C ASP A 60 5.23 10.92 7.89
N LEU A 61 5.42 10.66 6.60
CA LEU A 61 4.43 11.01 5.57
C LEU A 61 3.87 9.73 5.00
N VAL A 62 2.55 9.65 4.88
CA VAL A 62 1.86 8.47 4.33
C VAL A 62 0.70 8.94 3.44
N LEU A 63 0.59 8.34 2.26
CA LEU A 63 -0.52 8.56 1.35
C LEU A 63 -1.13 7.23 0.96
N VAL A 64 -2.43 7.08 1.21
CA VAL A 64 -3.22 5.93 0.76
C VAL A 64 -4.08 6.39 -0.40
N ILE A 65 -3.91 5.78 -1.56
CA ILE A 65 -4.60 6.20 -2.78
C ILE A 65 -5.17 4.99 -3.52
N GLY A 66 -6.42 5.12 -3.99
CA GLY A 66 -7.04 4.08 -4.80
C GLY A 66 -6.38 3.99 -6.17
N VAL A 67 -6.16 2.77 -6.64
CA VAL A 67 -5.47 2.50 -7.91
C VAL A 67 -6.49 2.08 -8.95
N SER A 68 -6.42 2.68 -10.14
CA SER A 68 -7.18 2.26 -11.33
C SER A 68 -6.29 1.42 -12.23
N ARG A 69 -6.83 0.94 -13.37
CA ARG A 69 -6.04 0.19 -14.35
C ARG A 69 -5.16 1.08 -15.24
N ASP A 70 -5.18 2.37 -15.01
CA ASP A 70 -4.32 3.29 -15.75
C ASP A 70 -2.96 3.39 -15.06
N PHE A 71 -2.08 2.45 -15.38
CA PHE A 71 -0.74 2.42 -14.81
C PHE A 71 0.23 1.83 -15.83
N THR A 72 1.49 2.22 -15.70
CA THR A 72 2.58 1.66 -16.49
C THR A 72 3.87 1.77 -15.70
N GLY A 73 4.88 1.05 -16.12
CA GLY A 73 6.17 1.11 -15.46
C GLY A 73 7.06 -0.07 -15.79
N TRP A 74 8.09 -0.21 -15.01
CA TRP A 74 9.07 -1.28 -15.15
C TRP A 74 9.13 -2.06 -13.85
N LEU A 75 8.69 -3.32 -13.87
CA LEU A 75 8.59 -4.18 -12.69
C LEU A 75 9.01 -5.61 -13.03
N PRO A 76 9.42 -6.41 -12.03
CA PRO A 76 9.60 -7.84 -12.23
C PRO A 76 8.29 -8.50 -12.68
N GLN A 77 8.41 -9.60 -13.43
CA GLN A 77 7.23 -10.31 -13.98
C GLN A 77 6.25 -10.72 -12.88
N LYS A 78 6.73 -11.17 -11.72
CA LYS A 78 5.85 -11.56 -10.61
C LYS A 78 5.00 -10.39 -10.10
N ALA A 79 5.56 -9.18 -10.12
CA ALA A 79 4.81 -7.98 -9.72
C ALA A 79 3.68 -7.71 -10.70
N TRP A 80 3.94 -7.82 -12.00
CA TRP A 80 2.91 -7.68 -13.04
C TRP A 80 1.85 -8.77 -12.96
N ASP A 81 2.25 -10.02 -12.70
CA ASP A 81 1.32 -11.13 -12.58
C ASP A 81 0.30 -10.87 -11.46
N TRP A 82 0.78 -10.38 -10.32
CA TRP A 82 -0.10 -10.03 -9.20
C TRP A 82 -1.08 -8.92 -9.58
N ILE A 83 -0.56 -7.83 -10.15
CA ILE A 83 -1.39 -6.67 -10.54
C ILE A 83 -2.45 -7.08 -11.56
N ASN A 84 -2.05 -7.85 -12.57
CA ASN A 84 -2.94 -8.23 -13.66
C ASN A 84 -4.01 -9.25 -13.23
N SER A 85 -3.79 -9.96 -12.12
CA SER A 85 -4.75 -10.92 -11.59
C SER A 85 -5.83 -10.28 -10.71
N ARG A 86 -5.73 -8.98 -10.42
CA ARG A 86 -6.61 -8.32 -9.44
C ARG A 86 -7.72 -7.54 -10.11
N THR A 87 -8.81 -7.35 -9.36
CA THR A 87 -9.93 -6.52 -9.78
C THR A 87 -9.70 -5.09 -9.31
N PHE A 88 -9.78 -4.14 -10.23
CA PHE A 88 -9.61 -2.73 -9.93
C PHE A 88 -10.95 -2.02 -9.98
N LYS A 89 -11.05 -0.92 -9.23
CA LYS A 89 -12.22 -0.07 -9.30
C LYS A 89 -12.31 0.50 -10.72
N MET A 90 -13.49 0.36 -11.33
CA MET A 90 -13.73 0.99 -12.63
C MET A 90 -13.78 2.50 -12.44
N ALA A 91 -13.16 3.22 -13.39
CA ALA A 91 -13.31 4.67 -13.44
C ALA A 91 -14.81 5.01 -13.61
N ALA A 92 -15.30 5.82 -12.70
CA ALA A 92 -16.71 6.25 -12.76
C ALA A 92 -16.90 7.23 -13.90
#